data_007819ea066186f63e153014ceca1d7b
#
_entry.id   007819ea066186f63e153014ceca1d7b
#
_cell.length_a   1.000
_cell.length_b   1.000
_cell.length_c   1.000
_cell.angle_alpha   90.00
_cell.angle_beta   90.00
_cell.angle_gamma   90.00
#
_symmetry.space_group_name_H-M   'P 1'
#
loop_
_entity.id
_entity.type
_entity.pdbx_description
1 polymer ?
#
loop_
_entity_poly.entity_id
_entity_poly.type
_entity_poly.pdbx_seq_one_letter_code
_entity_poly.pdbx_strand_id
1 'polypeptide(L)'
;FQAVNFLDIMIEDGRDYLVYINYSLLNFPKIVSRVLPFVFFFSFFYVITKYELNNELMIFWNFGINKFEFINFFFKFSILLAIFQTILVATIVPKAQDTARSFLRSSSINILENFIKEKKFNDTIKGVTIYSDSKSDDGSLNNIYLKKQNNKKSFQITYAKKGVIKKINNNQILELFDGETISVIDNRTTRFKFSKSDFNFQNLETNTTTYIKTQEVRTDKLLKCYLKLEKINLLDINVDDVVLTNCLPANLSNVIKELYKRTIVPFYLPILMLILLFLTLKSKESINYLRYRILIFLFGLITLICSEMTLKFINDDLVENLRIIVIPLISVVILYSIFFTYLTIEKQKK
;
A
#
# COMPACT_ATOMS: atom_id res chain seq x y z
N PHE A 1 13.72 -1.58 -4.78
CA PHE A 1 13.13 -0.33 -5.25
C PHE A 1 12.21 0.34 -4.22
N GLN A 2 11.23 -0.37 -3.63
CA GLN A 2 10.37 0.23 -2.57
C GLN A 2 11.13 0.55 -1.27
N ALA A 3 12.13 -0.24 -0.91
CA ALA A 3 12.98 0.06 0.23
C ALA A 3 13.75 1.40 0.04
N VAL A 4 14.16 1.70 -1.21
CA VAL A 4 14.80 3.00 -1.52
C VAL A 4 13.83 4.16 -1.31
N ASN A 5 12.55 4.02 -1.70
CA ASN A 5 11.54 5.06 -1.44
C ASN A 5 11.27 5.28 0.06
N PHE A 6 11.51 4.26 0.90
CA PHE A 6 11.41 4.41 2.35
C PHE A 6 12.64 5.10 2.96
N LEU A 7 13.75 5.17 2.21
CA LEU A 7 14.96 5.88 2.60
C LEU A 7 14.70 7.39 2.68
N ASP A 8 13.77 7.91 1.86
CA ASP A 8 13.34 9.32 1.93
C ASP A 8 12.79 9.65 3.32
N ILE A 9 12.06 8.72 3.97
CA ILE A 9 11.56 8.90 5.34
C ILE A 9 12.72 9.05 6.34
N MET A 10 13.83 8.37 6.11
CA MET A 10 15.02 8.50 6.96
C MET A 10 15.78 9.81 6.68
N ILE A 11 15.89 10.20 5.41
CA ILE A 11 16.65 11.38 5.00
C ILE A 11 15.87 12.67 5.30
N GLU A 12 14.59 12.70 4.93
CA GLU A 12 13.74 13.89 5.11
C GLU A 12 13.28 14.05 6.55
N ASP A 13 12.88 12.96 7.21
CA ASP A 13 12.41 12.95 8.60
C ASP A 13 13.55 12.82 9.63
N GLY A 14 14.82 12.66 9.21
CA GLY A 14 15.98 12.53 10.12
C GLY A 14 15.87 11.36 11.11
N ARG A 15 15.21 10.26 10.74
CA ARG A 15 14.95 9.13 11.61
C ARG A 15 16.13 8.18 11.68
N ASP A 16 16.22 7.45 12.79
CA ASP A 16 17.27 6.45 13.00
C ASP A 16 17.14 5.29 11.99
N TYR A 17 18.28 4.69 11.63
CA TYR A 17 18.39 3.54 10.74
C TYR A 17 17.55 2.33 11.20
N LEU A 18 17.44 2.07 12.50
CA LEU A 18 16.59 1.01 13.05
C LEU A 18 15.09 1.24 12.76
N VAL A 19 14.65 2.50 12.76
CA VAL A 19 13.27 2.87 12.41
C VAL A 19 13.00 2.54 10.95
N TYR A 20 13.96 2.86 10.07
CA TYR A 20 13.88 2.54 8.66
C TYR A 20 13.77 1.04 8.39
N ILE A 21 14.62 0.22 9.02
CA ILE A 21 14.58 -1.26 8.84
C ILE A 21 13.24 -1.81 9.30
N ASN A 22 12.79 -1.46 10.51
CA ASN A 22 11.53 -1.97 11.06
C ASN A 22 10.33 -1.54 10.20
N TYR A 23 10.31 -0.30 9.72
CA TYR A 23 9.27 0.18 8.82
C TYR A 23 9.27 -0.57 7.48
N SER A 24 10.45 -0.80 6.90
CA SER A 24 10.60 -1.55 5.65
C SER A 24 10.13 -3.01 5.81
N LEU A 25 10.48 -3.65 6.92
CA LEU A 25 10.07 -5.02 7.23
C LEU A 25 8.55 -5.13 7.42
N LEU A 26 7.95 -4.19 8.14
CA LEU A 26 6.49 -4.14 8.32
C LEU A 26 5.72 -3.90 7.01
N ASN A 27 6.34 -3.25 6.02
CA ASN A 27 5.76 -3.09 4.68
C ASN A 27 6.02 -4.27 3.73
N PHE A 28 6.83 -5.25 4.13
CA PHE A 28 7.17 -6.42 3.31
C PHE A 28 5.92 -7.21 2.84
N PRO A 29 4.90 -7.50 3.68
CA PRO A 29 3.69 -8.21 3.24
C PRO A 29 2.96 -7.50 2.10
N LYS A 30 2.95 -6.17 2.09
CA LYS A 30 2.37 -5.37 1.00
C LYS A 30 3.13 -5.56 -0.32
N ILE A 31 4.46 -5.62 -0.25
CA ILE A 31 5.31 -5.84 -1.42
C ILE A 31 5.06 -7.23 -1.98
N VAL A 32 5.08 -8.25 -1.12
CA VAL A 32 4.79 -9.64 -1.51
C VAL A 32 3.44 -9.76 -2.18
N SER A 33 2.40 -9.17 -1.59
CA SER A 33 1.04 -9.25 -2.14
C SER A 33 0.91 -8.67 -3.55
N ARG A 34 1.68 -7.63 -3.88
CA ARG A 34 1.68 -7.00 -5.22
C ARG A 34 2.47 -7.79 -6.25
N VAL A 35 3.58 -8.39 -5.84
CA VAL A 35 4.48 -9.09 -6.74
C VAL A 35 4.03 -10.53 -7.01
N LEU A 36 3.24 -11.11 -6.08
CA LEU A 36 2.83 -12.51 -6.14
C LEU A 36 2.13 -12.91 -7.46
N PRO A 37 1.14 -12.16 -8.02
CA PRO A 37 0.51 -12.55 -9.28
C PRO A 37 1.50 -12.58 -10.46
N PHE A 38 2.46 -11.65 -10.49
CA PHE A 38 3.49 -11.61 -11.53
C PHE A 38 4.45 -12.79 -11.41
N VAL A 39 4.98 -13.03 -10.20
CA VAL A 39 5.89 -14.16 -9.96
C VAL A 39 5.19 -15.48 -10.28
N PHE A 40 3.93 -15.63 -9.87
CA PHE A 40 3.14 -16.81 -10.17
C PHE A 40 3.01 -17.03 -11.69
N PHE A 41 2.63 -16.01 -12.44
CA PHE A 41 2.46 -16.09 -13.89
C PHE A 41 3.76 -16.48 -14.59
N PHE A 42 4.86 -15.76 -14.36
CA PHE A 42 6.13 -16.03 -15.03
C PHE A 42 6.73 -17.36 -14.62
N SER A 43 6.66 -17.72 -13.35
CA SER A 43 7.19 -18.99 -12.84
C SER A 43 6.43 -20.18 -13.44
N PHE A 44 5.11 -20.12 -13.44
CA PHE A 44 4.28 -21.21 -13.95
C PHE A 44 4.38 -21.34 -15.47
N PHE A 45 4.43 -20.22 -16.21
CA PHE A 45 4.71 -20.22 -17.65
C PHE A 45 6.04 -20.87 -17.95
N TYR A 46 7.09 -20.53 -17.21
CA TYR A 46 8.41 -21.11 -17.37
C TYR A 46 8.40 -22.62 -17.11
N VAL A 47 7.80 -23.05 -16.01
CA VAL A 47 7.75 -24.48 -15.63
C VAL A 47 7.01 -25.30 -16.66
N ILE A 48 5.80 -24.90 -17.08
CA ILE A 48 5.03 -25.65 -18.08
C ILE A 48 5.76 -25.69 -19.41
N THR A 49 6.33 -24.56 -19.84
CA THR A 49 7.10 -24.51 -21.09
C THR A 49 8.32 -25.45 -21.05
N LYS A 50 9.06 -25.44 -19.94
CA LYS A 50 10.22 -26.33 -19.74
C LYS A 50 9.81 -27.79 -19.77
N TYR A 51 8.74 -28.17 -19.09
CA TYR A 51 8.24 -29.54 -19.05
C TYR A 51 7.80 -30.04 -20.45
N GLU A 52 7.16 -29.16 -21.24
CA GLU A 52 6.78 -29.48 -22.61
C GLU A 52 8.02 -29.64 -23.52
N LEU A 53 8.99 -28.71 -23.45
CA LEU A 53 10.20 -28.75 -24.25
C LEU A 53 11.08 -29.98 -23.96
N ASN A 54 11.12 -30.42 -22.71
CA ASN A 54 11.89 -31.61 -22.29
C ASN A 54 11.11 -32.93 -22.47
N ASN A 55 9.88 -32.91 -23.01
CA ASN A 55 8.97 -34.06 -23.07
C ASN A 55 8.56 -34.64 -21.72
N GLU A 56 8.74 -33.89 -20.63
CA GLU A 56 8.36 -34.34 -19.27
C GLU A 56 6.83 -34.47 -19.12
N LEU A 57 6.06 -33.65 -19.81
CA LEU A 57 4.58 -33.78 -19.81
C LEU A 57 4.14 -35.09 -20.48
N MET A 58 4.89 -35.60 -21.47
CA MET A 58 4.56 -36.86 -22.13
C MET A 58 4.67 -38.04 -21.16
N ILE A 59 5.56 -37.95 -20.17
CA ILE A 59 5.68 -38.98 -19.13
C ILE A 59 4.36 -39.11 -18.35
N PHE A 60 3.74 -38.00 -17.96
CA PHE A 60 2.44 -38.03 -17.25
C PHE A 60 1.36 -38.73 -18.09
N TRP A 61 1.32 -38.41 -19.40
CA TRP A 61 0.34 -39.01 -20.30
C TRP A 61 0.57 -40.52 -20.50
N ASN A 62 1.81 -40.96 -20.56
CA ASN A 62 2.18 -42.37 -20.70
C ASN A 62 1.89 -43.17 -19.42
N PHE A 63 1.95 -42.55 -18.24
CA PHE A 63 1.52 -43.15 -16.98
C PHE A 63 -0.01 -43.17 -16.79
N GLY A 64 -0.78 -42.75 -17.80
CA GLY A 64 -2.24 -42.84 -17.79
C GLY A 64 -2.94 -41.67 -17.09
N ILE A 65 -2.21 -40.62 -16.70
CA ILE A 65 -2.81 -39.41 -16.13
C ILE A 65 -3.56 -38.66 -17.25
N ASN A 66 -4.84 -38.45 -17.07
CA ASN A 66 -5.65 -37.72 -18.03
C ASN A 66 -5.32 -36.22 -17.98
N LYS A 67 -5.26 -35.55 -19.15
CA LYS A 67 -5.07 -34.11 -19.24
C LYS A 67 -6.07 -33.34 -18.39
N PHE A 68 -7.31 -33.81 -18.29
CA PHE A 68 -8.35 -33.19 -17.46
C PHE A 68 -8.02 -33.26 -15.96
N GLU A 69 -7.51 -34.40 -15.47
CA GLU A 69 -7.09 -34.54 -14.07
C GLU A 69 -5.92 -33.59 -13.74
N PHE A 70 -4.96 -33.51 -14.65
CA PHE A 70 -3.84 -32.58 -14.54
C PHE A 70 -4.32 -31.12 -14.46
N ILE A 71 -5.20 -30.68 -15.37
CA ILE A 71 -5.76 -29.33 -15.38
C ILE A 71 -6.55 -29.06 -14.10
N ASN A 72 -7.38 -30.00 -13.66
CA ASN A 72 -8.21 -29.86 -12.47
C ASN A 72 -7.37 -29.76 -11.18
N PHE A 73 -6.25 -30.50 -11.11
CA PHE A 73 -5.29 -30.38 -10.00
C PHE A 73 -4.72 -28.96 -9.90
N PHE A 74 -4.19 -28.42 -10.99
CA PHE A 74 -3.61 -27.09 -11.00
C PHE A 74 -4.66 -25.99 -10.82
N PHE A 75 -5.87 -26.18 -11.32
CA PHE A 75 -6.97 -25.26 -11.08
C PHE A 75 -7.34 -25.19 -9.60
N LYS A 76 -7.49 -26.34 -8.90
CA LYS A 76 -7.70 -26.38 -7.46
C LYS A 76 -6.55 -25.70 -6.69
N PHE A 77 -5.32 -25.93 -7.11
CA PHE A 77 -4.15 -25.27 -6.52
C PHE A 77 -4.22 -23.75 -6.71
N SER A 78 -4.64 -23.26 -7.87
CA SER A 78 -4.78 -21.81 -8.11
C SER A 78 -5.88 -21.18 -7.25
N ILE A 79 -6.98 -21.89 -6.99
CA ILE A 79 -8.04 -21.44 -6.06
C ILE A 79 -7.47 -21.32 -4.64
N LEU A 80 -6.69 -22.31 -4.17
CA LEU A 80 -6.05 -22.28 -2.86
C LEU A 80 -5.11 -21.07 -2.76
N LEU A 81 -4.35 -20.80 -3.80
CA LEU A 81 -3.47 -19.63 -3.90
C LEU A 81 -4.25 -18.31 -3.89
N ALA A 82 -5.40 -18.26 -4.58
CA ALA A 82 -6.29 -17.09 -4.56
C ALA A 82 -6.86 -16.82 -3.16
N ILE A 83 -7.25 -17.87 -2.43
CA ILE A 83 -7.70 -17.75 -1.04
C ILE A 83 -6.56 -17.24 -0.16
N PHE A 84 -5.36 -17.79 -0.29
CA PHE A 84 -4.17 -17.32 0.43
C PHE A 84 -3.89 -15.83 0.14
N GLN A 85 -3.93 -15.43 -1.13
CA GLN A 85 -3.75 -14.04 -1.56
C GLN A 85 -4.83 -13.13 -0.96
N THR A 86 -6.09 -13.57 -0.92
CA THR A 86 -7.19 -12.81 -0.32
C THR A 86 -6.96 -12.60 1.17
N ILE A 87 -6.58 -13.65 1.92
CA ILE A 87 -6.26 -13.56 3.34
C ILE A 87 -5.09 -12.58 3.55
N LEU A 88 -4.06 -12.68 2.74
CA LEU A 88 -2.87 -11.83 2.84
C LEU A 88 -3.24 -10.35 2.63
N VAL A 89 -4.01 -10.01 1.60
CA VAL A 89 -4.38 -8.63 1.27
C VAL A 89 -5.47 -8.07 2.19
N ALA A 90 -6.43 -8.91 2.62
CA ALA A 90 -7.55 -8.46 3.44
C ALA A 90 -7.23 -8.34 4.94
N THR A 91 -6.26 -9.12 5.45
CA THR A 91 -5.98 -9.17 6.89
C THR A 91 -4.56 -8.76 7.24
N ILE A 92 -3.54 -9.41 6.63
CA ILE A 92 -2.15 -9.24 7.01
C ILE A 92 -1.63 -7.87 6.58
N VAL A 93 -1.85 -7.48 5.33
CA VAL A 93 -1.35 -6.21 4.78
C VAL A 93 -1.89 -4.99 5.52
N PRO A 94 -3.22 -4.83 5.77
CA PRO A 94 -3.72 -3.68 6.51
C PRO A 94 -3.19 -3.61 7.94
N LYS A 95 -3.12 -4.76 8.64
CA LYS A 95 -2.60 -4.82 10.00
C LYS A 95 -1.11 -4.43 10.04
N ALA A 96 -0.30 -4.95 9.14
CA ALA A 96 1.11 -4.62 9.05
C ALA A 96 1.35 -3.14 8.73
N GLN A 97 0.55 -2.55 7.83
CA GLN A 97 0.64 -1.13 7.50
C GLN A 97 0.19 -0.21 8.64
N ASP A 98 -0.88 -0.57 9.37
CA ASP A 98 -1.32 0.19 10.55
C ASP A 98 -0.25 0.16 11.64
N THR A 99 0.36 -1.02 11.90
CA THR A 99 1.49 -1.16 12.83
C THR A 99 2.70 -0.36 12.37
N ALA A 100 3.05 -0.40 11.08
CA ALA A 100 4.16 0.37 10.52
C ALA A 100 3.95 1.88 10.74
N ARG A 101 2.74 2.35 10.51
CA ARG A 101 2.41 3.77 10.69
C ARG A 101 2.33 4.17 12.16
N SER A 102 1.79 3.34 13.04
CA SER A 102 1.80 3.59 14.48
C SER A 102 3.22 3.64 15.03
N PHE A 103 4.09 2.76 14.53
CA PHE A 103 5.52 2.77 14.85
C PHE A 103 6.20 4.07 14.40
N LEU A 104 5.90 4.58 13.19
CA LEU A 104 6.40 5.87 12.75
C LEU A 104 5.92 7.01 13.66
N ARG A 105 4.65 7.00 14.07
CA ARG A 105 4.13 8.04 15.00
C ARG A 105 4.81 8.00 16.36
N SER A 106 4.98 6.79 16.93
CA SER A 106 5.63 6.63 18.23
C SER A 106 7.12 6.97 18.19
N SER A 107 7.81 6.69 17.09
CA SER A 107 9.22 7.04 16.90
C SER A 107 9.46 8.53 16.66
N SER A 108 8.41 9.32 16.41
CA SER A 108 8.51 10.78 16.24
C SER A 108 8.91 11.53 17.51
N ILE A 109 8.90 10.87 18.67
CA ILE A 109 9.21 11.47 19.98
C ILE A 109 10.68 11.92 20.10
N ASN A 110 11.60 11.36 19.33
CA ASN A 110 13.03 11.77 19.33
C ASN A 110 13.40 12.66 18.15
N ILE A 111 12.43 13.20 17.46
CA ILE A 111 12.58 13.90 16.17
C ILE A 111 13.44 15.14 16.30
N LEU A 112 13.25 15.95 17.35
CA LEU A 112 13.91 17.26 17.46
C LEU A 112 15.43 17.18 17.60
N GLU A 113 15.95 16.17 18.30
CA GLU A 113 17.40 16.03 18.46
C GLU A 113 18.11 15.71 17.14
N ASN A 114 17.48 14.92 16.27
CA ASN A 114 18.07 14.50 15.00
C ASN A 114 17.72 15.43 13.82
N PHE A 115 16.66 16.24 13.94
CA PHE A 115 16.19 17.13 12.88
C PHE A 115 17.00 18.41 12.70
N ILE A 116 17.44 18.99 13.79
CA ILE A 116 18.11 20.29 13.71
C ILE A 116 19.54 20.06 13.22
N LYS A 117 19.71 20.19 11.89
CA LYS A 117 21.03 20.21 11.24
C LYS A 117 21.57 21.62 11.33
N GLU A 118 22.83 21.72 11.75
CA GLU A 118 23.54 23.00 11.83
C GLU A 118 23.58 23.71 10.47
N LYS A 119 23.45 25.02 10.51
CA LYS A 119 23.58 25.92 9.33
C LYS A 119 22.59 25.57 8.19
N LYS A 120 21.47 24.92 8.48
CA LYS A 120 20.43 24.60 7.50
C LYS A 120 19.05 24.98 8.02
N PHE A 121 18.19 25.43 7.13
CA PHE A 121 16.77 25.57 7.41
C PHE A 121 16.09 24.21 7.34
N ASN A 122 15.41 23.85 8.41
CA ASN A 122 14.72 22.57 8.54
C ASN A 122 13.21 22.83 8.56
N ASP A 123 12.51 22.41 7.50
CA ASP A 123 11.06 22.59 7.28
C ASP A 123 10.26 21.30 7.47
N THR A 124 10.82 20.32 8.17
CA THR A 124 10.23 18.98 8.28
C THR A 124 8.90 18.96 9.04
N ILE A 125 8.71 19.94 9.92
CA ILE A 125 7.46 20.10 10.65
C ILE A 125 6.57 21.07 9.88
N LYS A 126 5.36 20.64 9.54
CA LYS A 126 4.41 21.44 8.76
C LYS A 126 4.16 22.79 9.42
N GLY A 127 4.48 23.84 8.69
CA GLY A 127 4.28 25.21 9.16
C GLY A 127 5.32 25.70 10.17
N VAL A 128 6.42 24.97 10.40
CA VAL A 128 7.51 25.39 11.26
C VAL A 128 8.84 25.24 10.52
N THR A 129 9.56 26.33 10.41
CA THR A 129 10.95 26.37 9.91
C THR A 129 11.89 26.65 11.08
N ILE A 130 12.89 25.82 11.29
CA ILE A 130 13.91 25.97 12.33
C ILE A 130 15.28 26.09 11.69
N TYR A 131 16.07 27.03 12.16
CA TYR A 131 17.48 27.17 11.83
C TYR A 131 18.29 27.31 13.12
N SER A 132 19.45 26.69 13.19
CA SER A 132 20.46 26.90 14.25
C SER A 132 21.84 27.05 13.63
N ASP A 133 22.61 27.94 14.17
CA ASP A 133 23.99 28.19 13.71
C ASP A 133 24.94 27.07 14.16
N SER A 134 24.80 26.61 15.40
CA SER A 134 25.56 25.48 15.93
C SER A 134 24.76 24.67 16.94
N LYS A 135 25.09 23.39 17.04
CA LYS A 135 24.53 22.44 18.01
C LYS A 135 25.70 21.89 18.83
N SER A 136 25.62 22.03 20.16
CA SER A 136 26.62 21.46 21.06
C SER A 136 26.31 20.00 21.35
N ASP A 137 27.30 19.21 21.77
CA ASP A 137 27.15 17.78 22.13
C ASP A 137 26.12 17.55 23.26
N ASP A 138 25.91 18.55 24.10
CA ASP A 138 24.87 18.57 25.14
C ASP A 138 23.45 18.76 24.61
N GLY A 139 23.24 18.83 23.27
CA GLY A 139 21.95 19.10 22.66
C GLY A 139 21.50 20.56 22.71
N SER A 140 22.32 21.49 23.22
CA SER A 140 22.04 22.92 23.20
C SER A 140 22.26 23.52 21.82
N LEU A 141 21.38 24.44 21.44
CA LEU A 141 21.38 25.12 20.14
C LEU A 141 21.77 26.60 20.34
N ASN A 142 22.54 27.13 19.42
CA ASN A 142 22.93 28.55 19.44
C ASN A 142 22.39 29.28 18.21
N ASN A 143 22.05 30.58 18.41
CA ASN A 143 21.53 31.48 17.37
C ASN A 143 20.35 30.85 16.60
N ILE A 144 19.25 30.66 17.31
CA ILE A 144 18.09 29.98 16.79
C ILE A 144 17.19 30.98 16.08
N TYR A 145 16.75 30.61 14.89
CA TYR A 145 15.65 31.21 14.16
C TYR A 145 14.51 30.18 14.06
N LEU A 146 13.32 30.54 14.50
CA LEU A 146 12.15 29.70 14.45
C LEU A 146 10.99 30.51 13.85
N LYS A 147 10.46 30.02 12.71
CA LYS A 147 9.26 30.59 12.07
C LYS A 147 8.11 29.60 12.19
N LYS A 148 7.00 30.06 12.77
CA LYS A 148 5.74 29.30 12.82
C LYS A 148 4.70 30.00 11.97
N GLN A 149 4.14 29.30 11.01
CA GLN A 149 3.08 29.81 10.14
C GLN A 149 1.74 29.17 10.53
N ASN A 150 0.80 29.97 11.02
CA ASN A 150 -0.53 29.50 11.38
C ASN A 150 -1.47 29.51 10.17
N ASN A 151 -1.43 30.58 9.35
CA ASN A 151 -2.21 30.75 8.13
C ASN A 151 -1.39 31.54 7.08
N LYS A 152 -1.90 31.65 5.84
CA LYS A 152 -1.22 32.42 4.78
C LYS A 152 -0.95 33.88 5.17
N LYS A 153 -1.73 34.48 6.10
CA LYS A 153 -1.62 35.88 6.54
C LYS A 153 -1.15 36.05 8.00
N SER A 154 -0.90 34.94 8.73
CA SER A 154 -0.44 35.01 10.11
C SER A 154 0.76 34.10 10.32
N PHE A 155 1.85 34.70 10.80
CA PHE A 155 3.08 33.97 11.13
C PHE A 155 3.75 34.57 12.35
N GLN A 156 4.56 33.77 13.01
CA GLN A 156 5.37 34.16 14.16
C GLN A 156 6.84 33.81 13.87
N ILE A 157 7.73 34.74 14.09
CA ILE A 157 9.18 34.56 13.98
C ILE A 157 9.78 34.77 15.36
N THR A 158 10.57 33.83 15.83
CA THR A 158 11.26 33.89 17.12
C THR A 158 12.76 33.74 16.88
N TYR A 159 13.52 34.69 17.40
CA TYR A 159 14.97 34.66 17.46
C TYR A 159 15.38 34.43 18.92
N ALA A 160 16.36 33.56 19.16
CA ALA A 160 16.91 33.31 20.48
C ALA A 160 18.41 33.05 20.41
N LYS A 161 19.16 33.52 21.40
CA LYS A 161 20.60 33.28 21.45
C LYS A 161 20.94 31.86 21.77
N LYS A 162 20.15 31.23 22.65
CA LYS A 162 20.37 29.85 23.08
C LYS A 162 19.03 29.11 23.19
N GLY A 163 19.01 27.81 22.89
CA GLY A 163 17.87 26.93 23.12
C GLY A 163 18.31 25.56 23.64
N VAL A 164 17.48 24.95 24.45
CA VAL A 164 17.70 23.64 25.00
C VAL A 164 16.46 22.78 24.80
N ILE A 165 16.65 21.59 24.23
CA ILE A 165 15.57 20.63 24.04
C ILE A 165 15.37 19.86 25.35
N LYS A 166 14.18 19.94 25.96
CA LYS A 166 13.82 19.21 27.16
C LYS A 166 12.66 18.25 26.91
N LYS A 167 12.72 17.10 27.55
CA LYS A 167 11.61 16.14 27.61
C LYS A 167 10.84 16.32 28.93
N ILE A 168 9.57 16.69 28.85
CA ILE A 168 8.68 16.79 30.00
C ILE A 168 7.45 15.92 29.72
N ASN A 169 7.20 14.91 30.55
CA ASN A 169 6.03 14.01 30.42
C ASN A 169 5.82 13.45 28.99
N ASN A 170 6.88 12.91 28.38
CA ASN A 170 6.90 12.35 27.01
C ASN A 170 6.74 13.40 25.88
N ASN A 171 6.72 14.70 26.20
CA ASN A 171 6.64 15.80 25.25
C ASN A 171 7.99 16.50 25.12
N GLN A 172 8.38 16.87 23.91
CA GLN A 172 9.56 17.67 23.67
C GLN A 172 9.19 19.15 23.64
N ILE A 173 9.91 19.92 24.43
CA ILE A 173 9.78 21.39 24.52
C ILE A 173 11.14 21.98 24.19
N LEU A 174 11.15 23.00 23.35
CA LEU A 174 12.34 23.81 23.11
C LEU A 174 12.29 25.04 24.01
N GLU A 175 13.12 25.03 25.05
CA GLU A 175 13.32 26.22 25.90
C GLU A 175 14.26 27.17 25.17
N LEU A 176 13.81 28.38 24.94
CA LEU A 176 14.53 29.45 24.29
C LEU A 176 14.96 30.51 25.32
N PHE A 177 16.19 30.97 25.20
CA PHE A 177 16.78 31.97 26.13
C PHE A 177 17.23 33.19 25.36
N ASP A 178 17.05 34.37 25.98
CA ASP A 178 17.48 35.68 25.51
C ASP A 178 17.07 35.94 24.06
N GLY A 179 15.79 36.12 23.82
CA GLY A 179 15.26 36.25 22.49
C GLY A 179 14.18 37.31 22.33
N GLU A 180 13.69 37.38 21.09
CA GLU A 180 12.53 38.18 20.76
C GLU A 180 11.60 37.40 19.80
N THR A 181 10.31 37.63 19.94
CA THR A 181 9.27 37.10 19.08
C THR A 181 8.57 38.24 18.35
N ILE A 182 8.48 38.08 17.03
CA ILE A 182 7.74 38.97 16.14
C ILE A 182 6.52 38.20 15.64
N SER A 183 5.32 38.67 15.99
CA SER A 183 4.07 38.06 15.51
C SER A 183 3.39 39.02 14.54
N VAL A 184 3.04 38.49 13.37
CA VAL A 184 2.28 39.22 12.35
C VAL A 184 0.92 38.54 12.23
N ILE A 185 -0.16 39.31 12.53
CA ILE A 185 -1.54 38.88 12.44
C ILE A 185 -2.31 39.97 11.68
N ASP A 186 -2.89 39.64 10.52
CA ASP A 186 -3.70 40.54 9.70
C ASP A 186 -3.08 41.95 9.53
N ASN A 187 -1.82 42.04 9.13
CA ASN A 187 -1.03 43.25 8.96
C ASN A 187 -0.67 44.02 10.24
N ARG A 188 -0.97 43.50 11.41
CA ARG A 188 -0.51 44.07 12.69
C ARG A 188 0.75 43.30 13.12
N THR A 189 1.82 44.05 13.38
CA THR A 189 3.08 43.47 13.88
C THR A 189 3.22 43.78 15.36
N THR A 190 3.36 42.73 16.16
CA THR A 190 3.68 42.84 17.60
C THR A 190 5.07 42.26 17.83
N ARG A 191 5.88 42.93 18.66
CA ARG A 191 7.23 42.50 19.01
C ARG A 191 7.32 42.33 20.52
N PHE A 192 7.82 41.17 20.96
CA PHE A 192 7.92 40.83 22.37
C PHE A 192 9.30 40.27 22.67
N LYS A 193 10.03 40.85 23.63
CA LYS A 193 11.34 40.37 24.11
C LYS A 193 11.15 39.50 25.34
N PHE A 194 11.91 38.42 25.43
CA PHE A 194 11.85 37.49 26.55
C PHE A 194 13.27 37.07 27.01
N SER A 195 13.41 36.81 28.31
CA SER A 195 14.56 36.17 28.88
C SER A 195 14.48 34.65 28.75
N LYS A 196 13.25 34.09 28.88
CA LYS A 196 12.96 32.67 28.70
C LYS A 196 11.58 32.51 28.05
N SER A 197 11.47 31.57 27.09
CA SER A 197 10.22 31.20 26.44
C SER A 197 10.23 29.72 26.08
N ASP A 198 9.10 29.05 26.24
CA ASP A 198 8.95 27.63 25.92
C ASP A 198 8.18 27.49 24.60
N PHE A 199 8.78 26.79 23.66
CA PHE A 199 8.12 26.45 22.41
C PHE A 199 7.70 24.97 22.43
N ASN A 200 6.39 24.72 22.39
CA ASN A 200 5.83 23.38 22.47
C ASN A 200 5.53 22.83 21.06
N PHE A 201 6.00 21.62 20.78
CA PHE A 201 5.81 20.92 19.51
C PHE A 201 4.61 19.95 19.50
N GLN A 202 3.82 19.89 20.59
CA GLN A 202 2.76 18.89 20.81
C GLN A 202 1.69 18.85 19.71
N ASN A 203 1.37 19.98 19.11
CA ASN A 203 0.29 20.10 18.12
C ASN A 203 0.80 20.26 16.70
N LEU A 204 2.10 20.01 16.48
CA LEU A 204 2.71 20.17 15.17
C LEU A 204 2.70 18.83 14.44
N GLU A 205 1.97 18.78 13.35
CA GLU A 205 1.88 17.63 12.46
C GLU A 205 3.12 17.55 11.58
N THR A 206 3.75 16.38 11.54
CA THR A 206 4.79 16.11 10.52
C THR A 206 4.12 15.89 9.16
N ASN A 207 4.77 16.28 8.08
CA ASN A 207 4.22 16.17 6.72
C ASN A 207 3.88 14.72 6.31
N THR A 208 4.41 13.73 7.02
CA THR A 208 4.38 12.32 6.61
C THR A 208 3.24 11.47 7.19
N THR A 209 2.51 11.93 8.25
CA THR A 209 1.68 10.99 9.04
C THR A 209 0.29 11.46 9.47
N THR A 210 -0.25 12.50 8.86
CA THR A 210 -1.43 13.21 9.41
C THR A 210 -2.77 12.50 9.29
N TYR A 211 -2.94 11.56 8.35
CA TYR A 211 -4.21 10.85 8.22
C TYR A 211 -4.01 9.37 7.84
N ILE A 212 -4.94 8.53 8.28
CA ILE A 212 -4.95 7.10 7.92
C ILE A 212 -5.42 6.97 6.48
N LYS A 213 -4.57 6.37 5.62
CA LYS A 213 -4.95 6.10 4.22
C LYS A 213 -5.95 4.94 4.18
N THR A 214 -6.88 4.97 3.23
CA THR A 214 -7.90 3.92 3.04
C THR A 214 -7.31 2.50 2.97
N GLN A 215 -6.13 2.35 2.37
CA GLN A 215 -5.41 1.07 2.27
C GLN A 215 -4.91 0.49 3.61
N GLU A 216 -4.84 1.29 4.67
CA GLU A 216 -4.37 0.90 6.01
C GLU A 216 -5.53 0.52 6.93
N VAL A 217 -6.75 0.89 6.55
CA VAL A 217 -7.94 0.57 7.31
C VAL A 217 -8.23 -0.92 7.20
N ARG A 218 -8.57 -1.56 8.33
CA ARG A 218 -8.95 -2.97 8.38
C ARG A 218 -10.18 -3.23 7.50
N THR A 219 -10.24 -4.40 6.89
CA THR A 219 -11.31 -4.75 5.94
C THR A 219 -12.70 -4.74 6.58
N ASP A 220 -12.83 -5.16 7.84
CA ASP A 220 -14.09 -5.08 8.59
C ASP A 220 -14.61 -3.64 8.73
N LYS A 221 -13.71 -2.71 9.03
CA LYS A 221 -14.04 -1.28 9.12
C LYS A 221 -14.37 -0.67 7.76
N LEU A 222 -13.65 -1.07 6.71
CA LEU A 222 -13.96 -0.61 5.34
C LEU A 222 -15.35 -1.09 4.89
N LEU A 223 -15.69 -2.34 5.19
CA LEU A 223 -17.00 -2.90 4.85
C LEU A 223 -18.12 -2.14 5.60
N LYS A 224 -17.93 -1.89 6.90
CA LYS A 224 -18.90 -1.09 7.68
C LYS A 224 -19.05 0.33 7.13
N CYS A 225 -17.94 0.97 6.73
CA CYS A 225 -17.96 2.28 6.11
C CYS A 225 -18.76 2.26 4.78
N TYR A 226 -18.52 1.28 3.93
CA TYR A 226 -19.26 1.10 2.69
C TYR A 226 -20.76 0.93 2.92
N LEU A 227 -21.16 0.02 3.82
CA LEU A 227 -22.57 -0.22 4.15
C LEU A 227 -23.26 1.03 4.73
N LYS A 228 -22.54 1.82 5.54
CA LYS A 228 -23.05 3.07 6.09
C LYS A 228 -23.28 4.13 5.00
N LEU A 229 -22.34 4.27 4.07
CA LEU A 229 -22.44 5.28 3.01
C LEU A 229 -23.53 4.94 1.99
N GLU A 230 -23.73 3.66 1.68
CA GLU A 230 -24.77 3.18 0.76
C GLU A 230 -26.15 3.01 1.44
N LYS A 231 -26.27 3.33 2.75
CA LYS A 231 -27.52 3.15 3.52
C LYS A 231 -28.11 1.74 3.44
N ILE A 232 -27.30 0.73 3.23
CA ILE A 232 -27.72 -0.67 3.14
C ILE A 232 -27.78 -1.23 4.57
N ASN A 233 -28.99 -1.31 5.14
CA ASN A 233 -29.23 -1.96 6.44
C ASN A 233 -29.28 -3.49 6.28
N LEU A 234 -28.13 -4.13 6.09
CA LEU A 234 -28.05 -5.60 5.91
C LEU A 234 -28.07 -6.38 7.23
N LEU A 235 -27.79 -5.73 8.37
CA LEU A 235 -27.80 -6.32 9.72
C LEU A 235 -28.03 -5.17 10.70
N ASP A 236 -28.75 -5.41 11.80
CA ASP A 236 -28.92 -4.51 12.96
C ASP A 236 -27.57 -4.22 13.68
N ILE A 237 -26.55 -3.91 12.92
CA ILE A 237 -25.27 -3.49 13.44
C ILE A 237 -25.42 -2.00 13.75
N ASN A 238 -25.42 -1.63 15.03
CA ASN A 238 -25.24 -0.26 15.48
C ASN A 238 -23.93 0.29 14.91
N VAL A 239 -24.03 0.94 13.74
CA VAL A 239 -22.88 1.49 13.00
C VAL A 239 -22.44 2.82 13.59
N ASP A 240 -23.21 3.36 14.56
CA ASP A 240 -23.00 4.70 15.10
C ASP A 240 -21.79 4.83 16.05
N ASP A 241 -21.32 3.73 16.64
CA ASP A 241 -20.21 3.76 17.60
C ASP A 241 -18.79 3.68 16.99
N VAL A 242 -18.68 3.53 15.68
CA VAL A 242 -17.35 3.47 15.04
C VAL A 242 -17.03 4.81 14.40
N VAL A 243 -16.28 5.65 15.10
CA VAL A 243 -15.63 6.83 14.53
C VAL A 243 -14.63 6.35 13.48
N LEU A 244 -15.11 6.15 12.24
CA LEU A 244 -14.30 5.79 11.10
C LEU A 244 -13.63 7.06 10.59
N THR A 245 -12.38 7.23 10.94
CA THR A 245 -11.53 8.26 10.33
C THR A 245 -11.56 8.08 8.81
N ASN A 246 -11.95 9.14 8.09
CA ASN A 246 -12.06 9.19 6.62
C ASN A 246 -13.25 8.45 5.97
N CYS A 247 -14.29 8.06 6.70
CA CYS A 247 -15.54 7.58 6.12
C CYS A 247 -16.43 8.75 5.70
N LEU A 248 -16.01 9.45 4.65
CA LEU A 248 -16.73 10.57 4.05
C LEU A 248 -17.27 10.16 2.67
N PRO A 249 -18.44 10.69 2.24
CA PRO A 249 -18.97 10.40 0.89
C PRO A 249 -17.95 10.67 -0.23
N ALA A 250 -17.14 11.71 -0.09
CA ALA A 250 -16.05 12.01 -1.05
C ALA A 250 -14.97 10.90 -1.17
N ASN A 251 -14.88 9.98 -0.21
CA ASN A 251 -13.93 8.87 -0.21
C ASN A 251 -14.56 7.53 -0.63
N LEU A 252 -15.84 7.50 -0.99
CA LEU A 252 -16.56 6.27 -1.33
C LEU A 252 -15.85 5.49 -2.44
N SER A 253 -15.45 6.15 -3.52
CA SER A 253 -14.70 5.53 -4.62
C SER A 253 -13.41 4.84 -4.15
N ASN A 254 -12.66 5.46 -3.23
CA ASN A 254 -11.44 4.87 -2.69
C ASN A 254 -11.72 3.65 -1.79
N VAL A 255 -12.84 3.66 -1.06
CA VAL A 255 -13.27 2.52 -0.23
C VAL A 255 -13.65 1.34 -1.12
N ILE A 256 -14.44 1.57 -2.16
CA ILE A 256 -14.85 0.53 -3.13
C ILE A 256 -13.62 -0.03 -3.86
N LYS A 257 -12.71 0.83 -4.35
CA LYS A 257 -11.45 0.40 -4.99
C LYS A 257 -10.62 -0.51 -4.11
N GLU A 258 -10.50 -0.17 -2.83
CA GLU A 258 -9.71 -0.97 -1.90
C GLU A 258 -10.42 -2.30 -1.55
N LEU A 259 -11.74 -2.31 -1.39
CA LEU A 259 -12.51 -3.55 -1.22
C LEU A 259 -12.41 -4.47 -2.44
N TYR A 260 -12.58 -3.93 -3.66
CA TYR A 260 -12.41 -4.67 -4.91
C TYR A 260 -11.01 -5.31 -5.00
N LYS A 261 -9.97 -4.54 -4.70
CA LYS A 261 -8.60 -5.01 -4.70
C LYS A 261 -8.36 -6.17 -3.74
N ARG A 262 -9.02 -6.14 -2.57
CA ARG A 262 -8.87 -7.20 -1.55
C ARG A 262 -9.66 -8.46 -1.86
N THR A 263 -10.81 -8.33 -2.49
CA THR A 263 -11.74 -9.45 -2.70
C THR A 263 -11.71 -9.99 -4.12
N ILE A 264 -11.67 -9.14 -5.14
CA ILE A 264 -11.85 -9.54 -6.54
C ILE A 264 -10.53 -9.78 -7.28
N VAL A 265 -9.52 -8.91 -7.06
CA VAL A 265 -8.23 -9.05 -7.75
C VAL A 265 -7.57 -10.42 -7.54
N PRO A 266 -7.64 -11.09 -6.38
CA PRO A 266 -7.10 -12.43 -6.22
C PRO A 266 -7.73 -13.48 -7.16
N PHE A 267 -8.97 -13.29 -7.63
CA PHE A 267 -9.62 -14.21 -8.58
C PHE A 267 -9.00 -14.20 -9.98
N TYR A 268 -8.13 -13.25 -10.27
CA TYR A 268 -7.35 -13.31 -11.52
C TYR A 268 -6.27 -14.40 -11.50
N LEU A 269 -5.86 -14.93 -10.33
CA LEU A 269 -4.91 -16.05 -10.26
C LEU A 269 -5.44 -17.33 -10.91
N PRO A 270 -6.67 -17.81 -10.63
CA PRO A 270 -7.28 -18.93 -11.37
C PRO A 270 -7.40 -18.68 -12.88
N ILE A 271 -7.70 -17.45 -13.31
CA ILE A 271 -7.77 -17.10 -14.73
C ILE A 271 -6.40 -17.26 -15.39
N LEU A 272 -5.36 -16.71 -14.78
CA LEU A 272 -3.98 -16.83 -15.27
C LEU A 272 -3.54 -18.29 -15.36
N MET A 273 -3.89 -19.09 -14.33
CA MET A 273 -3.60 -20.53 -14.33
C MET A 273 -4.26 -21.22 -15.52
N LEU A 274 -5.57 -21.01 -15.73
CA LEU A 274 -6.28 -21.59 -16.84
C LEU A 274 -5.68 -21.17 -18.20
N ILE A 275 -5.34 -19.90 -18.37
CA ILE A 275 -4.71 -19.42 -19.60
C ILE A 275 -3.39 -20.16 -19.85
N LEU A 276 -2.55 -20.34 -18.83
CA LEU A 276 -1.27 -21.03 -18.98
C LEU A 276 -1.43 -22.54 -19.24
N LEU A 277 -2.47 -23.16 -18.69
CA LEU A 277 -2.78 -24.56 -18.93
C LEU A 277 -3.17 -24.86 -20.38
N PHE A 278 -3.60 -23.84 -21.18
CA PHE A 278 -3.74 -24.04 -22.63
C PHE A 278 -2.46 -24.53 -23.30
N LEU A 279 -1.27 -24.22 -22.75
CA LEU A 279 0.00 -24.73 -23.30
C LEU A 279 0.05 -26.27 -23.33
N THR A 280 -0.64 -26.97 -22.43
CA THR A 280 -0.66 -28.43 -22.35
C THR A 280 -1.51 -29.11 -23.44
N LEU A 281 -2.34 -28.34 -24.18
CA LEU A 281 -3.21 -28.87 -25.22
C LEU A 281 -2.49 -29.15 -26.54
N LYS A 282 -1.42 -28.41 -26.84
CA LYS A 282 -0.61 -28.59 -28.06
C LYS A 282 0.78 -29.12 -27.72
N SER A 283 1.21 -30.16 -28.41
CA SER A 283 2.57 -30.69 -28.33
C SER A 283 3.57 -29.77 -29.03
N LYS A 284 4.82 -29.77 -28.54
CA LYS A 284 5.95 -29.06 -29.16
C LYS A 284 6.23 -29.46 -30.59
N GLU A 285 5.80 -30.64 -31.00
CA GLU A 285 6.01 -31.17 -32.36
C GLU A 285 5.11 -30.49 -33.39
N SER A 286 4.12 -29.72 -32.97
CA SER A 286 3.25 -29.00 -33.90
C SER A 286 3.99 -27.84 -34.56
N ILE A 287 3.82 -27.68 -35.89
CA ILE A 287 4.51 -26.69 -36.72
C ILE A 287 4.39 -25.25 -36.18
N ASN A 288 3.29 -24.94 -35.52
CA ASN A 288 3.00 -23.60 -35.03
C ASN A 288 3.12 -23.46 -33.47
N TYR A 289 3.81 -24.39 -32.79
CA TYR A 289 3.91 -24.38 -31.33
C TYR A 289 4.54 -23.08 -30.78
N LEU A 290 5.60 -22.59 -31.43
CA LEU A 290 6.27 -21.35 -30.99
C LEU A 290 5.31 -20.15 -31.01
N ARG A 291 4.55 -19.98 -32.11
CA ARG A 291 3.53 -18.90 -32.21
C ARG A 291 2.45 -19.06 -31.16
N TYR A 292 1.98 -20.28 -30.95
CA TYR A 292 0.96 -20.60 -29.95
C TYR A 292 1.42 -20.26 -28.53
N ARG A 293 2.65 -20.62 -28.18
CA ARG A 293 3.26 -20.29 -26.88
C ARG A 293 3.36 -18.78 -26.65
N ILE A 294 3.80 -18.03 -27.67
CA ILE A 294 3.88 -16.56 -27.60
C ILE A 294 2.49 -15.94 -27.43
N LEU A 295 1.49 -16.43 -28.15
CA LEU A 295 0.11 -15.94 -28.02
C LEU A 295 -0.46 -16.15 -26.61
N ILE A 296 -0.26 -17.34 -26.02
CA ILE A 296 -0.71 -17.61 -24.66
C ILE A 296 0.01 -16.70 -23.65
N PHE A 297 1.33 -16.51 -23.82
CA PHE A 297 2.09 -15.60 -22.98
C PHE A 297 1.56 -14.18 -23.07
N LEU A 298 1.35 -13.64 -24.26
CA LEU A 298 0.81 -12.31 -24.48
C LEU A 298 -0.60 -12.17 -23.89
N PHE A 299 -1.45 -13.16 -24.07
CA PHE A 299 -2.80 -13.15 -23.51
C PHE A 299 -2.80 -13.15 -21.98
N GLY A 300 -1.93 -13.96 -21.36
CA GLY A 300 -1.75 -13.93 -19.90
C GLY A 300 -1.18 -12.60 -19.40
N LEU A 301 -0.24 -11.99 -20.13
CA LEU A 301 0.30 -10.68 -19.80
C LEU A 301 -0.76 -9.57 -19.92
N ILE A 302 -1.59 -9.62 -20.95
CA ILE A 302 -2.72 -8.69 -21.11
C ILE A 302 -3.70 -8.84 -19.94
N THR A 303 -4.03 -10.07 -19.51
CA THR A 303 -4.93 -10.27 -18.36
C THR A 303 -4.34 -9.74 -17.06
N LEU A 304 -3.02 -9.83 -16.84
CA LEU A 304 -2.32 -9.19 -15.71
C LEU A 304 -2.47 -7.66 -15.74
N ILE A 305 -2.23 -7.04 -16.91
CA ILE A 305 -2.38 -5.60 -17.08
C ILE A 305 -3.84 -5.19 -16.86
N CYS A 306 -4.79 -5.94 -17.42
CA CYS A 306 -6.21 -5.69 -17.24
C CYS A 306 -6.63 -5.77 -15.77
N SER A 307 -6.09 -6.70 -14.99
CA SER A 307 -6.41 -6.82 -13.56
C SER A 307 -6.05 -5.56 -12.76
N GLU A 308 -4.94 -4.90 -13.10
CA GLU A 308 -4.56 -3.62 -12.45
C GLU A 308 -5.33 -2.42 -13.03
N MET A 309 -5.65 -2.47 -14.34
CA MET A 309 -6.40 -1.39 -14.98
C MET A 309 -7.85 -1.31 -14.54
N THR A 310 -8.50 -2.43 -14.19
CA THR A 310 -9.88 -2.45 -13.68
C THR A 310 -10.08 -1.54 -12.47
N LEU A 311 -9.04 -1.37 -11.63
CA LEU A 311 -9.08 -0.47 -10.48
C LEU A 311 -9.32 1.01 -10.86
N LYS A 312 -8.96 1.42 -12.07
CA LYS A 312 -9.17 2.80 -12.56
C LYS A 312 -10.61 3.07 -12.97
N PHE A 313 -11.33 2.02 -13.38
CA PHE A 313 -12.71 2.13 -13.86
C PHE A 313 -13.75 2.04 -12.74
N ILE A 314 -13.35 1.76 -11.51
CA ILE A 314 -14.26 1.72 -10.37
C ILE A 314 -14.64 3.14 -9.99
N ASN A 315 -15.95 3.40 -9.98
CA ASN A 315 -16.57 4.68 -9.68
C ASN A 315 -17.50 4.55 -8.45
N ASP A 316 -18.25 5.60 -8.15
CA ASP A 316 -19.25 5.62 -7.08
C ASP A 316 -20.56 4.90 -7.48
N ASP A 317 -20.74 4.57 -8.76
CA ASP A 317 -21.93 3.90 -9.28
C ASP A 317 -21.88 2.37 -9.07
N LEU A 318 -22.84 1.85 -8.31
CA LEU A 318 -22.97 0.44 -7.99
C LEU A 318 -23.17 -0.46 -9.21
N VAL A 319 -23.95 0.00 -10.21
CA VAL A 319 -24.29 -0.83 -11.38
C VAL A 319 -23.06 -1.04 -12.25
N GLU A 320 -22.27 0.02 -12.47
CA GLU A 320 -21.02 -0.08 -13.22
C GLU A 320 -20.00 -0.98 -12.50
N ASN A 321 -19.87 -0.81 -11.18
CA ASN A 321 -18.97 -1.63 -10.37
C ASN A 321 -19.36 -3.11 -10.37
N LEU A 322 -20.67 -3.44 -10.33
CA LEU A 322 -21.15 -4.82 -10.45
C LEU A 322 -20.72 -5.47 -11.75
N ARG A 323 -20.80 -4.75 -12.89
CA ARG A 323 -20.33 -5.26 -14.18
C ARG A 323 -18.84 -5.62 -14.11
N ILE A 324 -18.02 -4.75 -13.53
CA ILE A 324 -16.57 -4.98 -13.40
C ILE A 324 -16.26 -6.16 -12.48
N ILE A 325 -17.03 -6.38 -11.41
CA ILE A 325 -16.88 -7.50 -10.46
C ILE A 325 -17.24 -8.85 -11.12
N VAL A 326 -18.25 -8.86 -11.96
CA VAL A 326 -18.77 -10.08 -12.58
C VAL A 326 -17.85 -10.60 -13.69
N ILE A 327 -17.12 -9.72 -14.40
CA ILE A 327 -16.21 -10.10 -15.50
C ILE A 327 -15.21 -11.19 -15.10
N PRO A 328 -14.37 -11.06 -14.06
CA PRO A 328 -13.40 -12.10 -13.70
C PRO A 328 -14.08 -13.42 -13.27
N LEU A 329 -15.22 -13.36 -12.62
CA LEU A 329 -15.96 -14.57 -12.21
C LEU A 329 -16.49 -15.34 -13.41
N ILE A 330 -17.12 -14.63 -14.35
CA ILE A 330 -17.62 -15.25 -15.60
C ILE A 330 -16.44 -15.78 -16.44
N SER A 331 -15.33 -15.07 -16.52
CA SER A 331 -14.18 -15.52 -17.30
C SER A 331 -13.58 -16.84 -16.79
N VAL A 332 -13.53 -17.07 -15.48
CA VAL A 332 -13.13 -18.38 -14.91
C VAL A 332 -14.06 -19.50 -15.39
N VAL A 333 -15.39 -19.27 -15.31
CA VAL A 333 -16.37 -20.28 -15.72
C VAL A 333 -16.27 -20.58 -17.21
N ILE A 334 -16.13 -19.55 -18.06
CA ILE A 334 -15.99 -19.71 -19.51
C ILE A 334 -14.72 -20.50 -19.83
N LEU A 335 -13.56 -20.09 -19.30
CA LEU A 335 -12.29 -20.78 -19.58
C LEU A 335 -12.31 -22.24 -19.11
N TYR A 336 -12.86 -22.49 -17.93
CA TYR A 336 -12.99 -23.85 -17.42
C TYR A 336 -13.94 -24.72 -18.29
N SER A 337 -15.07 -24.13 -18.73
CA SER A 337 -16.02 -24.81 -19.62
C SER A 337 -15.39 -25.15 -21.00
N ILE A 338 -14.54 -24.26 -21.55
CA ILE A 338 -13.79 -24.53 -22.79
C ILE A 338 -12.88 -25.75 -22.62
N PHE A 339 -12.18 -25.87 -21.49
CA PHE A 339 -11.37 -27.05 -21.22
C PHE A 339 -12.22 -28.31 -21.11
N PHE A 340 -13.33 -28.24 -20.41
CA PHE A 340 -14.21 -29.38 -20.24
C PHE A 340 -14.76 -29.86 -21.59
N THR A 341 -15.27 -28.97 -22.42
CA THR A 341 -15.81 -29.33 -23.74
C THR A 341 -14.73 -29.85 -24.69
N TYR A 342 -13.57 -29.19 -24.74
CA TYR A 342 -12.46 -29.62 -25.60
C TYR A 342 -11.99 -31.04 -25.27
N LEU A 343 -11.80 -31.35 -24.00
CA LEU A 343 -11.27 -32.65 -23.56
C LEU A 343 -12.32 -33.77 -23.62
N THR A 344 -13.61 -33.46 -23.46
CA THR A 344 -14.68 -34.42 -23.67
C THR A 344 -14.79 -34.85 -25.15
N ILE A 345 -14.67 -33.88 -26.07
CA ILE A 345 -14.62 -34.17 -27.52
C ILE A 345 -13.39 -35.00 -27.89
N GLU A 346 -12.20 -34.67 -27.34
CA GLU A 346 -10.98 -35.45 -27.57
C GLU A 346 -11.10 -36.90 -27.08
N LYS A 347 -11.81 -37.12 -25.95
CA LYS A 347 -12.08 -38.45 -25.39
C LYS A 347 -13.05 -39.28 -26.25
N GLN A 348 -14.01 -38.63 -26.92
CA GLN A 348 -14.97 -39.33 -27.81
C GLN A 348 -14.37 -39.70 -29.16
N LYS A 349 -13.28 -39.06 -29.58
CA LYS A 349 -12.58 -39.34 -30.83
C LYS A 349 -11.50 -40.45 -30.74
N LYS A 350 -11.19 -40.89 -29.52
CA LYS A 350 -10.31 -42.05 -29.24
C LYS A 350 -11.13 -43.28 -28.95
#